data_ec70a3053f2174e9d0009e6f1a62e8cf
#
_entry.id   ec70a3053f2174e9d0009e6f1a62e8cf
#
_cell.length_a   1.000
_cell.length_b   1.000
_cell.length_c   1.000
_cell.angle_alpha   90.00
_cell.angle_beta   90.00
_cell.angle_gamma   90.00
#
_symmetry.space_group_name_H-M   'P 1'
#
loop_
_entity.id
_entity.type
_entity.pdbx_description
1 polymer ?
#
loop_
_entity_poly.entity_id
_entity_poly.type
_entity_poly.pdbx_seq_one_letter_code
_entity_poly.pdbx_strand_id
1 'polypeptide(L)'
;MKKFFWVVFTAILSFGFVSCSSSDDDPTEQTSKNKGVYKVVVTQTGELDKFTFSSSINGGDAVKTGVFESGSSNDLGMAYNLTDAEACRNTYSYQTDKNGALLMATVGVYAKEGYENKKITINMKMYLDNKILGEKEDTFSEGVIQINSHDYIN
;
A
#
# COMPACT_ATOMS: atom_id res chain seq x y z
N MET A 1 48.94 -27.82 -27.03
CA MET A 1 48.67 -26.79 -28.05
C MET A 1 47.18 -26.53 -28.09
N LYS A 2 46.69 -25.52 -27.41
CA LYS A 2 45.25 -25.12 -27.39
C LYS A 2 45.17 -23.65 -27.75
N LYS A 3 44.54 -23.36 -28.88
CA LYS A 3 44.40 -22.01 -29.44
C LYS A 3 43.25 -21.31 -28.74
N PHE A 4 43.54 -20.18 -28.12
CA PHE A 4 42.56 -19.25 -27.58
C PHE A 4 41.96 -18.43 -28.72
N PHE A 5 40.64 -18.50 -28.88
CA PHE A 5 39.87 -17.60 -29.75
C PHE A 5 39.34 -16.44 -28.90
N TRP A 6 39.91 -15.28 -29.11
CA TRP A 6 39.42 -14.02 -28.59
C TRP A 6 38.37 -13.44 -29.56
N VAL A 7 37.12 -13.39 -29.16
CA VAL A 7 36.09 -12.69 -29.90
C VAL A 7 35.91 -11.33 -29.23
N VAL A 8 36.41 -10.29 -29.88
CA VAL A 8 36.18 -8.88 -29.50
C VAL A 8 34.80 -8.48 -29.99
N PHE A 9 33.85 -8.26 -29.09
CA PHE A 9 32.55 -7.75 -29.40
C PHE A 9 32.59 -6.22 -29.26
N THR A 10 32.70 -5.52 -30.39
CA THR A 10 32.64 -4.03 -30.43
C THR A 10 31.19 -3.61 -30.43
N ALA A 11 30.68 -3.17 -29.27
CA ALA A 11 29.38 -2.56 -29.17
C ALA A 11 29.47 -1.08 -29.56
N ILE A 12 28.87 -0.75 -30.68
CA ILE A 12 28.71 0.63 -31.17
C ILE A 12 27.58 1.29 -30.37
N LEU A 13 27.94 2.20 -29.46
CA LEU A 13 27.02 3.08 -28.76
C LEU A 13 26.64 4.24 -29.69
N SER A 14 25.51 4.12 -30.36
CA SER A 14 24.85 5.23 -31.07
C SER A 14 24.10 6.08 -30.05
N PHE A 15 24.68 7.19 -29.62
CA PHE A 15 24.00 8.24 -28.90
C PHE A 15 23.10 9.01 -29.88
N GLY A 16 21.82 8.65 -29.88
CA GLY A 16 20.78 9.46 -30.48
C GLY A 16 20.49 10.66 -29.57
N PHE A 17 20.97 11.84 -29.94
CA PHE A 17 20.49 13.09 -29.36
C PHE A 17 19.05 13.33 -29.81
N VAL A 18 18.08 13.05 -28.93
CA VAL A 18 16.74 13.52 -29.13
C VAL A 18 16.70 15.00 -28.78
N SER A 19 16.61 15.83 -29.83
CA SER A 19 16.36 17.25 -29.74
C SER A 19 15.02 17.47 -29.03
N CYS A 20 15.03 18.07 -27.84
CA CYS A 20 13.85 18.64 -27.23
C CYS A 20 13.41 19.86 -28.06
N SER A 21 12.40 19.67 -28.86
CA SER A 21 11.65 20.81 -29.40
C SER A 21 10.73 21.29 -28.29
N SER A 22 10.91 22.54 -27.87
CA SER A 22 10.01 23.24 -26.98
C SER A 22 8.68 23.46 -27.68
N SER A 23 7.70 22.62 -27.39
CA SER A 23 6.31 22.96 -27.48
C SER A 23 5.85 23.31 -26.07
N ASP A 24 5.27 24.48 -25.92
CA ASP A 24 4.50 24.91 -24.76
C ASP A 24 3.30 23.98 -24.61
N ASP A 25 3.51 22.79 -24.05
CA ASP A 25 2.46 21.96 -23.51
C ASP A 25 2.27 22.39 -22.05
N ASP A 26 1.20 23.16 -21.86
CA ASP A 26 0.51 23.36 -20.60
C ASP A 26 0.61 22.07 -19.78
N PRO A 27 1.02 22.11 -18.49
CA PRO A 27 1.05 20.91 -17.67
C PRO A 27 -0.39 20.40 -17.62
N THR A 28 -0.70 19.49 -18.51
CA THR A 28 -1.96 18.77 -18.49
C THR A 28 -2.06 18.18 -17.10
N GLU A 29 -2.96 18.73 -16.30
CA GLU A 29 -3.42 18.13 -15.06
C GLU A 29 -3.62 16.65 -15.36
N GLN A 30 -2.73 15.81 -14.85
CA GLN A 30 -3.01 14.40 -14.68
C GLN A 30 -4.14 14.33 -13.66
N THR A 31 -5.34 14.70 -14.10
CA THR A 31 -6.57 14.43 -13.39
C THR A 31 -6.61 12.93 -13.21
N SER A 32 -6.28 12.47 -12.01
CA SER A 32 -6.40 11.07 -11.67
C SER A 32 -7.84 10.65 -12.01
N LYS A 33 -7.99 9.77 -12.99
CA LYS A 33 -9.28 9.33 -13.52
C LYS A 33 -10.19 8.67 -12.47
N ASN A 34 -9.68 8.47 -11.26
CA ASN A 34 -10.33 7.69 -10.21
C ASN A 34 -10.37 8.47 -8.89
N LYS A 35 -11.00 9.67 -8.90
CA LYS A 35 -11.35 10.33 -7.64
C LYS A 35 -12.59 9.70 -7.05
N GLY A 36 -12.60 9.48 -5.74
CA GLY A 36 -13.74 8.90 -5.04
C GLY A 36 -13.42 8.61 -3.58
N VAL A 37 -14.30 7.93 -2.90
CA VAL A 37 -14.08 7.44 -1.54
C VAL A 37 -13.33 6.14 -1.61
N TYR A 38 -12.03 6.19 -1.39
CA TYR A 38 -11.24 4.99 -1.17
C TYR A 38 -11.44 4.52 0.27
N LYS A 39 -11.60 3.23 0.46
CA LYS A 39 -11.78 2.63 1.78
C LYS A 39 -11.00 1.33 1.89
N VAL A 40 -10.31 1.15 3.00
CA VAL A 40 -9.74 -0.12 3.41
C VAL A 40 -10.50 -0.70 4.59
N VAL A 41 -10.76 -1.98 4.55
CA VAL A 41 -11.28 -2.76 5.68
C VAL A 41 -10.28 -3.87 5.98
N VAL A 42 -9.82 -3.91 7.21
CA VAL A 42 -8.94 -4.97 7.72
C VAL A 42 -9.73 -5.80 8.71
N THR A 43 -9.75 -7.11 8.50
CA THR A 43 -10.36 -8.08 9.42
C THR A 43 -9.28 -9.05 9.87
N GLN A 44 -9.22 -9.30 11.17
CA GLN A 44 -8.21 -10.13 11.80
C GLN A 44 -8.86 -11.21 12.66
N THR A 45 -8.35 -12.43 12.56
CA THR A 45 -8.83 -13.58 13.36
C THR A 45 -7.66 -14.35 13.94
N GLY A 46 -7.83 -14.85 15.14
CA GLY A 46 -6.80 -15.55 15.89
C GLY A 46 -6.63 -14.96 17.29
N GLU A 47 -5.53 -15.30 17.96
CA GLU A 47 -5.20 -14.80 19.30
C GLU A 47 -4.46 -13.46 19.20
N LEU A 48 -5.17 -12.36 18.87
CA LEU A 48 -4.58 -11.05 18.57
C LEU A 48 -3.68 -10.52 19.69
N ASP A 49 -4.00 -10.84 20.96
CA ASP A 49 -3.23 -10.44 22.15
C ASP A 49 -1.82 -11.06 22.20
N LYS A 50 -1.54 -12.08 21.40
CA LYS A 50 -0.24 -12.74 21.27
C LYS A 50 0.67 -12.08 20.22
N PHE A 51 0.20 -11.03 19.56
CA PHE A 51 0.91 -10.35 18.50
C PHE A 51 1.10 -8.87 18.81
N THR A 52 2.14 -8.28 18.23
CA THR A 52 2.37 -6.84 18.13
C THR A 52 2.11 -6.41 16.71
N PHE A 53 1.46 -5.28 16.54
CA PHE A 53 1.07 -4.76 15.23
C PHE A 53 1.87 -3.50 14.87
N SER A 54 2.21 -3.40 13.60
CA SER A 54 2.76 -2.18 12.99
C SER A 54 1.95 -1.90 11.73
N SER A 55 1.02 -0.97 11.83
CA SER A 55 0.08 -0.70 10.74
C SER A 55 0.07 0.77 10.39
N SER A 56 -0.02 1.08 9.11
CA SER A 56 -0.12 2.45 8.63
C SER A 56 -1.15 2.57 7.52
N ILE A 57 -1.81 3.73 7.48
CA ILE A 57 -2.75 4.11 6.44
C ILE A 57 -2.27 5.42 5.84
N ASN A 58 -2.12 5.47 4.53
CA ASN A 58 -1.64 6.64 3.82
C ASN A 58 -2.60 6.95 2.67
N GLY A 59 -2.95 8.20 2.50
CA GLY A 59 -3.86 8.57 1.42
C GLY A 59 -4.52 9.92 1.62
N GLY A 60 -5.52 10.19 0.80
CA GLY A 60 -6.27 11.43 0.80
C GLY A 60 -6.40 12.03 -0.59
N ASP A 61 -6.72 13.32 -0.66
CA ASP A 61 -6.79 14.09 -1.91
C ASP A 61 -5.44 14.71 -2.33
N ALA A 62 -4.39 14.41 -1.57
CA ALA A 62 -3.02 14.91 -1.72
C ALA A 62 -2.85 16.44 -1.52
N VAL A 63 -3.90 17.17 -1.21
CA VAL A 63 -3.86 18.64 -1.09
C VAL A 63 -4.48 19.14 0.21
N LYS A 64 -5.63 18.63 0.61
CA LYS A 64 -6.45 19.22 1.68
C LYS A 64 -6.84 18.27 2.79
N THR A 65 -7.21 17.05 2.44
CA THR A 65 -7.73 16.07 3.39
C THR A 65 -6.92 14.80 3.33
N GLY A 66 -6.79 14.16 4.46
CA GLY A 66 -6.10 12.88 4.63
C GLY A 66 -7.06 11.71 4.74
N VAL A 67 -6.83 10.92 5.75
CA VAL A 67 -7.56 9.68 6.05
C VAL A 67 -8.45 9.89 7.26
N PHE A 68 -9.57 9.20 7.27
CA PHE A 68 -10.54 9.19 8.38
C PHE A 68 -10.76 7.74 8.82
N GLU A 69 -10.93 7.50 10.10
CA GLU A 69 -11.56 6.25 10.51
C GLU A 69 -13.01 6.23 9.99
N SER A 70 -13.45 5.11 9.41
CA SER A 70 -14.77 5.03 8.79
C SER A 70 -15.89 5.37 9.79
N GLY A 71 -16.73 6.35 9.43
CA GLY A 71 -17.78 6.87 10.31
C GLY A 71 -17.33 8.04 11.21
N SER A 72 -16.05 8.44 11.16
CA SER A 72 -15.54 9.63 11.84
C SER A 72 -15.39 10.79 10.87
N SER A 73 -15.45 12.02 11.41
CA SER A 73 -15.09 13.25 10.69
C SER A 73 -13.72 13.80 11.09
N ASN A 74 -12.99 13.09 11.95
CA ASN A 74 -11.67 13.50 12.39
C ASN A 74 -10.63 13.16 11.33
N ASP A 75 -10.02 14.19 10.74
CA ASP A 75 -8.93 14.03 9.78
C ASP A 75 -7.64 13.65 10.52
N LEU A 76 -7.12 12.48 10.18
CA LEU A 76 -5.91 11.91 10.76
C LEU A 76 -4.63 12.29 9.99
N GLY A 77 -4.79 13.09 8.92
CA GLY A 77 -3.71 13.47 8.01
C GLY A 77 -3.48 12.44 6.90
N MET A 78 -2.53 12.75 6.03
CA MET A 78 -2.23 11.90 4.86
C MET A 78 -1.40 10.66 5.18
N ALA A 79 -0.83 10.59 6.38
CA ALA A 79 -0.04 9.44 6.84
C ALA A 79 -0.39 9.18 8.31
N TYR A 80 -1.08 8.12 8.58
CA TYR A 80 -1.52 7.73 9.91
C TYR A 80 -0.94 6.38 10.31
N ASN A 81 -0.18 6.37 11.39
CA ASN A 81 0.32 5.14 12.01
C ASN A 81 -0.59 4.75 13.15
N LEU A 82 -1.19 3.57 13.07
CA LEU A 82 -2.02 3.03 14.13
C LEU A 82 -1.15 2.67 15.33
N THR A 83 -1.66 2.98 16.52
CA THR A 83 -1.11 2.39 17.74
C THR A 83 -1.36 0.88 17.76
N ASP A 84 -0.57 0.14 18.56
CA ASP A 84 -0.77 -1.31 18.72
C ASP A 84 -2.21 -1.64 19.16
N ALA A 85 -2.79 -0.85 20.06
CA ALA A 85 -4.16 -1.02 20.51
C ALA A 85 -5.22 -0.78 19.42
N GLU A 86 -5.00 0.18 18.51
CA GLU A 86 -5.90 0.43 17.39
C GLU A 86 -5.80 -0.67 16.33
N ALA A 87 -4.60 -1.17 16.09
CA ALA A 87 -4.35 -2.24 15.15
C ALA A 87 -4.71 -3.64 15.70
N CYS A 88 -4.74 -3.83 17.03
CA CYS A 88 -5.11 -5.09 17.71
C CYS A 88 -6.64 -5.26 17.84
N ARG A 89 -7.42 -4.80 16.83
CA ARG A 89 -8.88 -4.97 16.77
C ARG A 89 -9.24 -6.04 15.74
N ASN A 90 -10.28 -6.81 16.00
CA ASN A 90 -10.76 -7.82 15.05
C ASN A 90 -11.14 -7.21 13.70
N THR A 91 -11.62 -5.97 13.69
CA THR A 91 -11.94 -5.25 12.46
C THR A 91 -11.73 -3.76 12.67
N TYR A 92 -11.13 -3.13 11.67
CA TYR A 92 -11.05 -1.67 11.58
C TYR A 92 -11.12 -1.24 10.12
N SER A 93 -11.53 0.01 9.89
CA SER A 93 -11.59 0.55 8.54
C SER A 93 -11.29 2.03 8.50
N TYR A 94 -10.58 2.43 7.45
CA TYR A 94 -10.20 3.81 7.16
C TYR A 94 -10.61 4.16 5.74
N GLN A 95 -10.86 5.44 5.50
CA GLN A 95 -11.29 5.92 4.20
C GLN A 95 -10.80 7.34 3.93
N THR A 96 -10.78 7.72 2.67
CA THR A 96 -10.64 9.11 2.23
C THR A 96 -12.00 9.81 2.20
N ASP A 97 -12.00 11.11 1.94
CA ASP A 97 -13.22 11.80 1.55
C ASP A 97 -13.61 11.46 0.08
N LYS A 98 -14.68 12.11 -0.41
CA LYS A 98 -15.18 11.93 -1.79
C LYS A 98 -14.22 12.39 -2.90
N ASN A 99 -13.18 13.12 -2.57
CA ASN A 99 -12.17 13.61 -3.51
C ASN A 99 -10.86 12.82 -3.40
N GLY A 100 -10.86 11.73 -2.64
CA GLY A 100 -9.70 10.89 -2.48
C GLY A 100 -9.10 10.47 -3.81
N ALA A 101 -7.79 10.57 -3.92
CA ALA A 101 -7.04 10.19 -5.11
C ALA A 101 -6.28 8.88 -4.91
N LEU A 102 -6.05 8.50 -3.64
CA LEU A 102 -5.25 7.35 -3.26
C LEU A 102 -5.58 6.91 -1.83
N LEU A 103 -5.53 5.61 -1.59
CA LEU A 103 -5.44 5.03 -0.25
C LEU A 103 -4.51 3.82 -0.29
N MET A 104 -3.56 3.78 0.62
CA MET A 104 -2.67 2.64 0.83
C MET A 104 -2.75 2.20 2.29
N ALA A 105 -2.71 0.91 2.53
CA ALA A 105 -2.64 0.36 3.87
C ALA A 105 -1.52 -0.67 3.97
N THR A 106 -0.83 -0.65 5.08
CA THR A 106 0.17 -1.65 5.43
C THR A 106 -0.18 -2.23 6.78
N VAL A 107 -0.16 -3.54 6.89
CA VAL A 107 -0.31 -4.26 8.15
C VAL A 107 0.91 -5.12 8.36
N GLY A 108 1.68 -4.81 9.39
CA GLY A 108 2.79 -5.62 9.88
C GLY A 108 2.40 -6.32 11.17
N VAL A 109 2.77 -7.58 11.32
CA VAL A 109 2.44 -8.40 12.49
C VAL A 109 3.64 -9.19 12.94
N TYR A 110 3.88 -9.20 14.23
CA TYR A 110 4.99 -9.89 14.88
C TYR A 110 4.47 -10.70 16.04
N ALA A 111 4.80 -11.99 16.14
CA ALA A 111 4.51 -12.76 17.34
C ALA A 111 5.30 -12.20 18.52
N LYS A 112 4.64 -12.09 19.67
CA LYS A 112 5.34 -11.78 20.93
C LYS A 112 6.19 -12.96 21.34
N GLU A 113 7.24 -12.70 22.12
CA GLU A 113 8.15 -13.73 22.63
C GLU A 113 7.38 -14.87 23.33
N GLY A 114 7.68 -16.10 22.94
CA GLY A 114 7.01 -17.30 23.44
C GLY A 114 5.70 -17.68 22.73
N TYR A 115 5.30 -16.92 21.70
CA TYR A 115 4.06 -17.17 20.93
C TYR A 115 4.30 -17.38 19.44
N GLU A 116 5.49 -17.73 19.04
CA GLU A 116 5.91 -17.88 17.64
C GLU A 116 5.12 -18.98 16.91
N ASN A 117 4.55 -19.95 17.65
CA ASN A 117 3.71 -21.02 17.13
C ASN A 117 2.23 -20.64 16.97
N LYS A 118 1.86 -19.42 17.38
CA LYS A 118 0.47 -18.95 17.24
C LYS A 118 0.19 -18.51 15.82
N LYS A 119 -1.09 -18.54 15.45
CA LYS A 119 -1.56 -18.18 14.12
C LYS A 119 -2.46 -16.97 14.17
N ILE A 120 -2.33 -16.14 13.17
CA ILE A 120 -3.24 -15.02 12.90
C ILE A 120 -3.56 -15.01 11.41
N THR A 121 -4.80 -14.77 11.06
CA THR A 121 -5.23 -14.54 9.68
C THR A 121 -5.65 -13.09 9.55
N ILE A 122 -5.13 -12.43 8.53
CA ILE A 122 -5.45 -11.04 8.18
C ILE A 122 -6.05 -11.02 6.80
N ASN A 123 -7.25 -10.45 6.69
CA ASN A 123 -7.91 -10.18 5.43
C ASN A 123 -8.01 -8.66 5.24
N MET A 124 -7.56 -8.17 4.10
CA MET A 124 -7.61 -6.76 3.72
C MET A 124 -8.44 -6.61 2.45
N LYS A 125 -9.45 -5.74 2.49
CA LYS A 125 -10.30 -5.38 1.34
C LYS A 125 -10.17 -3.91 1.03
N MET A 126 -9.98 -3.61 -0.25
CA MET A 126 -9.95 -2.24 -0.76
C MET A 126 -11.18 -1.95 -1.58
N TYR A 127 -11.70 -0.75 -1.44
CA TYR A 127 -12.89 -0.28 -2.14
C TYR A 127 -12.66 1.11 -2.76
N LEU A 128 -13.35 1.39 -3.84
CA LEU A 128 -13.60 2.73 -4.39
C LEU A 128 -15.10 2.90 -4.58
N ASP A 129 -15.70 3.89 -3.94
CA ASP A 129 -17.14 4.17 -3.98
C ASP A 129 -17.99 2.92 -3.72
N ASN A 130 -17.61 2.16 -2.71
CA ASN A 130 -18.19 0.87 -2.30
C ASN A 130 -18.02 -0.30 -3.29
N LYS A 131 -17.33 -0.10 -4.42
CA LYS A 131 -16.92 -1.22 -5.27
C LYS A 131 -15.62 -1.80 -4.77
N ILE A 132 -15.55 -3.12 -4.66
CA ILE A 132 -14.32 -3.80 -4.29
C ILE A 132 -13.28 -3.63 -5.41
N LEU A 133 -12.09 -3.16 -5.05
CA LEU A 133 -10.95 -3.08 -5.95
C LEU A 133 -10.09 -4.33 -5.85
N GLY A 134 -9.98 -4.89 -4.66
CA GLY A 134 -9.21 -6.09 -4.40
C GLY A 134 -9.34 -6.57 -2.98
N GLU A 135 -8.93 -7.81 -2.78
CA GLU A 135 -8.90 -8.49 -1.49
C GLU A 135 -7.64 -9.34 -1.40
N LYS A 136 -7.02 -9.33 -0.23
CA LYS A 136 -5.90 -10.19 0.10
C LYS A 136 -6.09 -10.78 1.49
N GLU A 137 -5.84 -12.08 1.61
CA GLU A 137 -5.85 -12.79 2.88
C GLU A 137 -4.56 -13.57 3.03
N ASP A 138 -3.94 -13.44 4.19
CA ASP A 138 -2.75 -14.19 4.56
C ASP A 138 -2.88 -14.74 5.98
N THR A 139 -2.40 -15.95 6.19
CA THR A 139 -2.33 -16.60 7.51
C THR A 139 -0.88 -16.84 7.91
N PHE A 140 -0.56 -16.44 9.10
CA PHE A 140 0.79 -16.41 9.62
C PHE A 140 0.95 -17.29 10.85
N SER A 141 1.99 -18.10 10.86
CA SER A 141 2.31 -18.99 11.97
C SER A 141 3.70 -18.71 12.58
N GLU A 142 4.57 -17.97 11.87
CA GLU A 142 5.92 -17.66 12.32
C GLU A 142 6.45 -16.41 11.61
N GLY A 143 7.17 -15.55 12.32
CA GLY A 143 7.92 -14.44 11.73
C GLY A 143 7.14 -13.13 11.51
N VAL A 144 7.74 -12.27 10.73
CA VAL A 144 7.22 -10.95 10.36
C VAL A 144 6.37 -11.04 9.12
N ILE A 145 5.21 -10.36 9.15
CA ILE A 145 4.33 -10.30 8.01
C ILE A 145 4.00 -8.87 7.65
N GLN A 146 4.01 -8.60 6.37
CA GLN A 146 3.61 -7.33 5.84
C GLN A 146 2.63 -7.55 4.68
N ILE A 147 1.39 -7.06 4.85
CA ILE A 147 0.41 -6.97 3.77
C ILE A 147 0.31 -5.52 3.34
N ASN A 148 0.56 -5.26 2.08
CA ASN A 148 0.41 -3.94 1.48
C ASN A 148 -0.80 -3.93 0.54
N SER A 149 -1.59 -2.86 0.59
CA SER A 149 -2.68 -2.64 -0.37
C SER A 149 -2.20 -2.13 -1.74
N HIS A 150 -0.90 -1.89 -1.90
CA HIS A 150 -0.33 -1.30 -3.12
C HIS A 150 -0.58 -2.12 -4.38
N ASP A 151 -0.78 -3.41 -4.25
CA ASP A 151 -1.03 -4.32 -5.38
C ASP A 151 -2.46 -4.19 -5.97
N TYR A 152 -3.33 -3.37 -5.38
CA TYR A 152 -4.73 -3.22 -5.77
C TYR A 152 -5.04 -1.92 -6.54
N ILE A 153 -4.05 -1.05 -6.71
CA ILE A 153 -4.20 0.23 -7.39
C ILE A 153 -3.49 0.14 -8.75
N ASN A 154 -4.16 -0.47 -9.71
CA ASN A 154 -3.81 -0.41 -11.13
C ASN A 154 -4.97 0.11 -11.95
#